data_4928d922c6e1dcec71c01c0231e33c98
#
_entry.id   4928d922c6e1dcec71c01c0231e33c98
#
_cell.length_a   1.000
_cell.length_b   1.000
_cell.length_c   1.000
_cell.angle_alpha   90.00
_cell.angle_beta   90.00
_cell.angle_gamma   90.00
#
_symmetry.space_group_name_H-M   'P 1'
#
loop_
_entity.id
_entity.type
_entity.pdbx_description
1 polymer ?
#
loop_
_entity_poly.entity_id
_entity_poly.type
_entity_poly.pdbx_seq_one_letter_code
_entity_poly.pdbx_strand_id
1 'polypeptide(L)'
;PVLDKPGDLAGILTSLEPNDVLFIDEIHRLSPVVEEYLYSAMEDYRIDIMIDKGPSARSIQIDLNPFTLVGATTRSGLLTAPLRARFGINLHLEYYDPETLQKIIKRSAMLLKVPIEDEAAVEISRRSRGTPRIANSLLRRVRDFAQVKGNGTITFEIAQVALKALNIDQYGLDEIDNKILTTIIDKFRGGPVGVSTIATA
;
A
#
# COMPACT_ATOMS: atom_id res chain seq x y z
N PRO A 1 -0.20 3.05 13.51
CA PRO A 1 0.10 4.03 14.55
C PRO A 1 0.89 5.15 13.92
N VAL A 2 0.50 6.37 14.20
CA VAL A 2 1.18 7.54 13.64
C VAL A 2 2.35 7.80 14.55
N LEU A 3 3.58 7.75 14.02
CA LEU A 3 4.79 8.16 14.71
C LEU A 3 4.90 9.69 14.61
N ASP A 4 4.09 10.40 15.40
CA ASP A 4 4.03 11.87 15.32
C ASP A 4 5.08 12.55 16.19
N LYS A 5 5.54 11.89 17.23
CA LYS A 5 6.45 12.45 18.23
C LYS A 5 7.73 11.64 18.33
N PRO A 6 8.88 12.31 18.54
CA PRO A 6 10.14 11.62 18.79
C PRO A 6 10.08 10.58 19.92
N GLY A 7 9.32 10.87 20.97
CA GLY A 7 9.15 9.95 22.10
C GLY A 7 8.47 8.63 21.75
N ASP A 8 7.54 8.63 20.77
CA ASP A 8 6.85 7.41 20.33
C ASP A 8 7.85 6.51 19.59
N LEU A 9 8.69 7.10 18.70
CA LEU A 9 9.74 6.37 18.01
C LEU A 9 10.80 5.87 19.00
N ALA A 10 11.23 6.71 19.95
CA ALA A 10 12.21 6.33 20.95
C ALA A 10 11.73 5.14 21.79
N GLY A 11 10.46 5.13 22.21
CA GLY A 11 9.85 4.01 22.94
C GLY A 11 9.90 2.69 22.15
N ILE A 12 9.65 2.74 20.83
CA ILE A 12 9.75 1.57 19.97
C ILE A 12 11.21 1.12 19.84
N LEU A 13 12.12 2.04 19.49
CA LEU A 13 13.54 1.72 19.26
C LEU A 13 14.21 1.12 20.50
N THR A 14 13.90 1.63 21.69
CA THR A 14 14.47 1.12 22.94
C THR A 14 13.89 -0.24 23.38
N SER A 15 12.76 -0.64 22.82
CA SER A 15 12.14 -1.95 23.06
C SER A 15 12.62 -3.06 22.11
N LEU A 16 13.39 -2.72 21.10
CA LEU A 16 13.90 -3.71 20.13
C LEU A 16 14.97 -4.59 20.75
N GLU A 17 14.88 -5.89 20.47
CA GLU A 17 15.92 -6.86 20.80
C GLU A 17 16.97 -6.93 19.66
N PRO A 18 18.17 -7.49 19.93
CA PRO A 18 19.19 -7.64 18.89
C PRO A 18 18.69 -8.43 17.67
N ASN A 19 18.90 -7.87 16.48
CA ASN A 19 18.47 -8.40 15.18
C ASN A 19 16.96 -8.33 14.90
N ASP A 20 16.20 -7.59 15.68
CA ASP A 20 14.81 -7.31 15.36
C ASP A 20 14.68 -6.53 14.05
N VAL A 21 13.47 -6.60 13.46
CA VAL A 21 13.12 -5.87 12.24
C VAL A 21 12.05 -4.83 12.57
N LEU A 22 12.37 -3.57 12.40
CA LEU A 22 11.41 -2.47 12.47
C LEU A 22 10.87 -2.17 11.07
N PHE A 23 9.59 -2.41 10.85
CA PHE A 23 8.91 -2.06 9.61
C PHE A 23 8.10 -0.77 9.77
N ILE A 24 8.38 0.23 8.91
CA ILE A 24 7.63 1.49 8.87
C ILE A 24 6.92 1.60 7.51
N ASP A 25 5.60 1.48 7.54
CA ASP A 25 4.76 1.69 6.36
C ASP A 25 4.52 3.19 6.13
N GLU A 26 4.50 3.60 4.84
CA GLU A 26 4.38 4.99 4.41
C GLU A 26 5.39 5.92 5.10
N ILE A 27 6.63 5.50 5.15
CA ILE A 27 7.74 6.17 5.86
C ILE A 27 7.91 7.65 5.45
N HIS A 28 7.44 8.05 4.25
CA HIS A 28 7.44 9.45 3.80
C HIS A 28 6.53 10.38 4.62
N ARG A 29 5.72 9.82 5.53
CA ARG A 29 4.85 10.61 6.42
C ARG A 29 5.49 11.00 7.73
N LEU A 30 6.70 10.55 8.00
CA LEU A 30 7.43 10.94 9.19
C LEU A 30 7.68 12.44 9.18
N SER A 31 7.56 13.08 10.34
CA SER A 31 7.94 14.48 10.49
C SER A 31 9.47 14.64 10.42
N PRO A 32 10.00 15.78 9.95
CA PRO A 32 11.44 15.97 9.89
C PRO A 32 12.15 15.71 11.23
N VAL A 33 11.52 16.06 12.34
CA VAL A 33 12.08 15.83 13.68
C VAL A 33 12.20 14.33 13.98
N VAL A 34 11.19 13.52 13.61
CA VAL A 34 11.22 12.06 13.79
C VAL A 34 12.26 11.42 12.85
N GLU A 35 12.41 11.95 11.62
CA GLU A 35 13.45 11.49 10.70
C GLU A 35 14.86 11.68 11.28
N GLU A 36 15.14 12.82 11.96
CA GLU A 36 16.44 13.07 12.58
C GLU A 36 16.80 12.03 13.64
N TYR A 37 15.83 11.59 14.44
CA TYR A 37 16.03 10.49 15.40
C TYR A 37 16.35 9.16 14.70
N LEU A 38 15.69 8.89 13.55
CA LEU A 38 16.00 7.71 12.75
C LEU A 38 17.42 7.74 12.19
N TYR A 39 17.95 8.90 11.81
CA TYR A 39 19.30 9.00 11.26
C TYR A 39 20.33 8.48 12.26
N SER A 40 20.31 8.98 13.50
CA SER A 40 21.22 8.54 14.56
C SER A 40 21.02 7.06 14.90
N ALA A 41 19.75 6.61 14.93
CA ALA A 41 19.44 5.21 15.20
C ALA A 41 19.95 4.25 14.10
N MET A 42 19.92 4.67 12.82
CA MET A 42 20.40 3.87 11.68
C MET A 42 21.92 3.85 11.56
N GLU A 43 22.59 4.95 11.87
CA GLU A 43 24.03 5.08 11.69
C GLU A 43 24.82 4.57 12.91
N ASP A 44 24.42 4.99 14.10
CA ASP A 44 25.19 4.82 15.33
C ASP A 44 24.55 3.89 16.35
N TYR A 45 23.33 3.38 16.08
CA TYR A 45 22.52 2.64 17.05
C TYR A 45 22.35 3.40 18.36
N ARG A 46 22.04 4.70 18.27
CA ARG A 46 21.87 5.62 19.40
C ARG A 46 20.75 6.60 19.13
N ILE A 47 20.13 7.08 20.21
CA ILE A 47 19.18 8.18 20.18
C ILE A 47 19.49 9.16 21.30
N ASP A 48 19.32 10.47 21.02
CA ASP A 48 19.44 11.53 22.01
C ASP A 48 18.05 12.03 22.38
N ILE A 49 17.63 11.82 23.62
CA ILE A 49 16.32 12.26 24.12
C ILE A 49 16.50 13.52 24.96
N MET A 50 15.79 14.59 24.56
CA MET A 50 15.72 15.82 25.35
C MET A 50 14.73 15.64 26.52
N ILE A 51 15.23 15.76 27.76
CA ILE A 51 14.38 15.59 28.97
C ILE A 51 13.69 16.90 29.35
N ASP A 52 14.35 18.04 29.18
CA ASP A 52 13.86 19.34 29.57
C ASP A 52 13.80 20.30 28.41
N LYS A 53 12.96 21.34 28.53
CA LYS A 53 12.88 22.45 27.59
C LYS A 53 13.48 23.71 28.22
N GLY A 54 14.27 24.45 27.43
CA GLY A 54 14.83 25.75 27.85
C GLY A 54 16.35 25.74 28.01
N PRO A 55 16.94 26.82 28.62
CA PRO A 55 18.40 26.99 28.71
C PRO A 55 19.12 25.91 29.53
N SER A 56 18.39 25.14 30.34
CA SER A 56 18.91 24.03 31.16
C SER A 56 18.57 22.66 30.58
N ALA A 57 18.16 22.60 29.30
CA ALA A 57 17.82 21.36 28.65
C ALA A 57 18.98 20.36 28.71
N ARG A 58 18.68 19.14 29.15
CA ARG A 58 19.62 18.02 29.20
C ARG A 58 19.19 16.99 28.18
N SER A 59 20.15 16.45 27.43
CA SER A 59 19.95 15.27 26.59
C SER A 59 20.47 14.04 27.30
N ILE A 60 19.75 12.94 27.17
CA ILE A 60 20.25 11.60 27.52
C ILE A 60 20.45 10.84 26.22
N GLN A 61 21.66 10.33 26.03
CA GLN A 61 21.98 9.40 24.97
C GLN A 61 21.64 7.98 25.44
N ILE A 62 20.89 7.25 24.60
CA ILE A 62 20.50 5.86 24.84
C ILE A 62 21.06 5.02 23.71
N ASP A 63 21.83 4.00 24.07
CA ASP A 63 22.30 3.00 23.13
C ASP A 63 21.16 2.05 22.77
N LEU A 64 21.08 1.68 21.48
CA LEU A 64 20.09 0.78 20.93
C LEU A 64 20.72 -0.57 20.57
N ASN A 65 19.93 -1.62 20.63
CA ASN A 65 20.34 -2.89 20.06
C ASN A 65 20.40 -2.80 18.52
N PRO A 66 21.35 -3.51 17.86
CA PRO A 66 21.37 -3.59 16.40
C PRO A 66 20.07 -4.15 15.87
N PHE A 67 19.46 -3.45 14.93
CA PHE A 67 18.20 -3.80 14.28
C PHE A 67 18.23 -3.57 12.79
N THR A 68 17.28 -4.12 12.06
CA THR A 68 17.08 -3.86 10.64
C THR A 68 15.88 -2.94 10.43
N LEU A 69 16.07 -1.81 9.75
CA LEU A 69 14.98 -0.94 9.35
C LEU A 69 14.49 -1.30 7.95
N VAL A 70 13.19 -1.53 7.81
CA VAL A 70 12.51 -1.70 6.54
C VAL A 70 11.48 -0.58 6.39
N GLY A 71 11.66 0.28 5.39
CA GLY A 71 10.71 1.34 5.06
C GLY A 71 9.92 1.01 3.79
N ALA A 72 8.61 1.21 3.82
CA ALA A 72 7.77 1.14 2.63
C ALA A 72 7.17 2.51 2.31
N THR A 73 7.03 2.84 1.03
CA THR A 73 6.41 4.09 0.60
C THR A 73 5.76 3.95 -0.78
N THR A 74 4.61 4.59 -0.95
CA THR A 74 3.98 4.78 -2.26
C THR A 74 4.48 6.05 -2.97
N ARG A 75 5.28 6.87 -2.30
CA ARG A 75 5.73 8.18 -2.78
C ARG A 75 7.23 8.40 -2.53
N SER A 76 8.05 7.64 -3.25
CA SER A 76 9.52 7.72 -3.11
C SER A 76 10.10 9.13 -3.32
N GLY A 77 9.44 9.96 -4.14
CA GLY A 77 9.83 11.36 -4.35
C GLY A 77 9.62 12.28 -3.14
N LEU A 78 8.83 11.87 -2.14
CA LEU A 78 8.64 12.62 -0.89
C LEU A 78 9.63 12.24 0.20
N LEU A 79 10.42 11.18 0.01
CA LEU A 79 11.50 10.86 0.94
C LEU A 79 12.59 11.92 0.85
N THR A 80 13.04 12.38 2.01
CA THR A 80 14.17 13.29 2.06
C THR A 80 15.43 12.63 1.51
N ALA A 81 16.31 13.42 0.88
CA ALA A 81 17.56 12.89 0.35
C ALA A 81 18.44 12.24 1.44
N PRO A 82 18.55 12.81 2.66
CA PRO A 82 19.28 12.20 3.76
C PRO A 82 18.72 10.84 4.18
N LEU A 83 17.37 10.70 4.30
CA LEU A 83 16.76 9.43 4.66
C LEU A 83 17.00 8.37 3.59
N ARG A 84 16.81 8.73 2.31
CA ARG A 84 17.02 7.81 1.19
C ARG A 84 18.45 7.29 1.10
N ALA A 85 19.44 8.17 1.36
CA ALA A 85 20.87 7.81 1.29
C ALA A 85 21.28 6.79 2.36
N ARG A 86 20.53 6.72 3.48
CA ARG A 86 20.80 5.79 4.58
C ARG A 86 20.29 4.37 4.35
N PHE A 87 19.37 4.19 3.41
CA PHE A 87 18.96 2.84 2.99
C PHE A 87 19.97 2.24 2.03
N GLY A 88 20.64 1.17 2.46
CA GLY A 88 21.60 0.45 1.62
C GLY A 88 20.98 -0.34 0.47
N ILE A 89 19.69 -0.67 0.57
CA ILE A 89 18.94 -1.43 -0.44
C ILE A 89 17.66 -0.68 -0.77
N ASN A 90 17.49 -0.34 -2.05
CA ASN A 90 16.29 0.30 -2.57
C ASN A 90 15.64 -0.64 -3.59
N LEU A 91 14.42 -1.08 -3.31
CA LEU A 91 13.64 -1.97 -4.16
C LEU A 91 12.44 -1.22 -4.74
N HIS A 92 12.18 -1.41 -6.02
CA HIS A 92 10.99 -0.94 -6.69
C HIS A 92 10.05 -2.12 -6.93
N LEU A 93 8.81 -2.02 -6.45
CA LEU A 93 7.79 -3.04 -6.68
C LEU A 93 6.94 -2.64 -7.88
N GLU A 94 6.85 -3.54 -8.84
CA GLU A 94 6.02 -3.37 -10.03
C GLU A 94 4.65 -4.02 -9.87
N TYR A 95 3.75 -3.73 -10.80
CA TYR A 95 2.46 -4.39 -10.86
C TYR A 95 2.64 -5.87 -11.22
N TYR A 96 1.80 -6.71 -10.65
CA TYR A 96 1.77 -8.14 -10.95
C TYR A 96 1.14 -8.38 -12.34
N ASP A 97 1.68 -9.36 -13.04
CA ASP A 97 1.07 -9.88 -14.26
C ASP A 97 -0.22 -10.66 -13.94
N PRO A 98 -1.13 -10.82 -14.92
CA PRO A 98 -2.39 -11.52 -14.73
C PRO A 98 -2.23 -12.98 -14.30
N GLU A 99 -1.18 -13.67 -14.75
CA GLU A 99 -0.93 -15.09 -14.41
C GLU A 99 -0.56 -15.24 -12.93
N THR A 100 0.29 -14.35 -12.43
CA THR A 100 0.65 -14.31 -11.00
C THR A 100 -0.54 -13.94 -10.14
N LEU A 101 -1.36 -12.96 -10.58
CA LEU A 101 -2.61 -12.62 -9.87
C LEU A 101 -3.61 -13.76 -9.86
N GLN A 102 -3.72 -14.54 -10.95
CA GLN A 102 -4.55 -15.74 -10.99
C GLN A 102 -4.15 -16.74 -9.90
N LYS A 103 -2.85 -16.99 -9.72
CA LYS A 103 -2.33 -17.88 -8.66
C LYS A 103 -2.71 -17.33 -7.27
N ILE A 104 -2.59 -16.03 -7.06
CA ILE A 104 -2.99 -15.36 -5.81
C ILE A 104 -4.49 -15.51 -5.56
N ILE A 105 -5.34 -15.30 -6.57
CA ILE A 105 -6.79 -15.45 -6.50
C ILE A 105 -7.18 -16.88 -6.13
N LYS A 106 -6.61 -17.89 -6.81
CA LYS A 106 -6.86 -19.32 -6.52
C LYS A 106 -6.47 -19.67 -5.09
N ARG A 107 -5.28 -19.22 -4.63
CA ARG A 107 -4.86 -19.43 -3.24
C ARG A 107 -5.83 -18.75 -2.26
N SER A 108 -6.24 -17.53 -2.54
CA SER A 108 -7.19 -16.82 -1.69
C SER A 108 -8.58 -17.46 -1.67
N ALA A 109 -9.06 -17.96 -2.81
CA ALA A 109 -10.31 -18.72 -2.90
C ALA A 109 -10.27 -19.99 -2.06
N MET A 110 -9.15 -20.73 -2.10
CA MET A 110 -8.92 -21.90 -1.25
C MET A 110 -8.97 -21.54 0.25
N LEU A 111 -8.31 -20.47 0.66
CA LEU A 111 -8.34 -19.98 2.06
C LEU A 111 -9.74 -19.55 2.49
N LEU A 112 -10.51 -18.97 1.58
CA LEU A 112 -11.92 -18.59 1.79
C LEU A 112 -12.88 -19.79 1.70
N LYS A 113 -12.37 -20.99 1.37
CA LYS A 113 -13.14 -22.23 1.18
C LYS A 113 -14.25 -22.05 0.14
N VAL A 114 -13.97 -21.36 -0.95
CA VAL A 114 -14.90 -21.16 -2.07
C VAL A 114 -14.31 -21.78 -3.34
N PRO A 115 -15.05 -22.70 -4.01
CA PRO A 115 -14.64 -23.23 -5.30
C PRO A 115 -14.63 -22.12 -6.36
N ILE A 116 -13.63 -22.11 -7.23
CA ILE A 116 -13.49 -21.16 -8.33
C ILE A 116 -13.00 -21.86 -9.59
N GLU A 117 -13.64 -21.57 -10.72
CA GLU A 117 -13.19 -22.01 -12.03
C GLU A 117 -11.96 -21.24 -12.50
N ASP A 118 -11.14 -21.88 -13.32
CA ASP A 118 -9.92 -21.29 -13.85
C ASP A 118 -10.18 -20.04 -14.67
N GLU A 119 -11.22 -20.07 -15.49
CA GLU A 119 -11.65 -18.97 -16.34
C GLU A 119 -12.17 -17.78 -15.52
N ALA A 120 -12.89 -18.05 -14.44
CA ALA A 120 -13.31 -17.01 -13.50
C ALA A 120 -12.11 -16.33 -12.80
N ALA A 121 -11.12 -17.13 -12.40
CA ALA A 121 -9.90 -16.59 -11.79
C ALA A 121 -9.09 -15.74 -12.77
N VAL A 122 -9.01 -16.12 -14.06
CA VAL A 122 -8.40 -15.32 -15.13
C VAL A 122 -9.15 -14.00 -15.32
N GLU A 123 -10.49 -14.05 -15.36
CA GLU A 123 -11.31 -12.86 -15.58
C GLU A 123 -11.16 -11.84 -14.44
N ILE A 124 -11.16 -12.31 -13.19
CA ILE A 124 -10.92 -11.46 -12.02
C ILE A 124 -9.49 -10.89 -12.05
N SER A 125 -8.48 -11.71 -12.42
CA SER A 125 -7.08 -11.27 -12.46
C SER A 125 -6.87 -10.14 -13.48
N ARG A 126 -7.45 -10.25 -14.67
CA ARG A 126 -7.35 -9.24 -15.72
C ARG A 126 -7.91 -7.88 -15.30
N ARG A 127 -9.03 -7.91 -14.55
CA ARG A 127 -9.67 -6.67 -14.06
C ARG A 127 -9.09 -6.15 -12.73
N SER A 128 -8.01 -6.78 -12.22
CA SER A 128 -7.39 -6.40 -10.95
C SER A 128 -6.27 -5.36 -11.08
N ARG A 129 -6.00 -4.85 -12.27
CA ARG A 129 -5.02 -3.78 -12.53
C ARG A 129 -3.65 -4.04 -11.90
N GLY A 130 -3.16 -5.27 -11.97
CA GLY A 130 -1.85 -5.65 -11.44
C GLY A 130 -1.73 -5.64 -9.90
N THR A 131 -2.84 -5.49 -9.16
CA THR A 131 -2.80 -5.26 -7.72
C THR A 131 -3.46 -6.39 -6.93
N PRO A 132 -2.72 -7.14 -6.08
CA PRO A 132 -3.28 -8.21 -5.24
C PRO A 132 -4.40 -7.76 -4.30
N ARG A 133 -4.33 -6.53 -3.79
CA ARG A 133 -5.37 -5.95 -2.94
C ARG A 133 -6.70 -5.84 -3.69
N ILE A 134 -6.67 -5.34 -4.93
CA ILE A 134 -7.86 -5.25 -5.79
C ILE A 134 -8.35 -6.65 -6.14
N ALA A 135 -7.47 -7.56 -6.55
CA ALA A 135 -7.81 -8.95 -6.86
C ALA A 135 -8.56 -9.63 -5.71
N ASN A 136 -8.05 -9.52 -4.49
CA ASN A 136 -8.68 -10.08 -3.31
C ASN A 136 -10.01 -9.36 -2.95
N SER A 137 -10.13 -8.08 -3.22
CA SER A 137 -11.38 -7.34 -3.03
C SER A 137 -12.46 -7.81 -4.01
N LEU A 138 -12.10 -7.91 -5.30
CA LEU A 138 -13.01 -8.42 -6.33
C LEU A 138 -13.41 -9.88 -6.05
N LEU A 139 -12.46 -10.75 -5.69
CA LEU A 139 -12.75 -12.14 -5.34
C LEU A 139 -13.80 -12.24 -4.23
N ARG A 140 -13.66 -11.45 -3.16
CA ARG A 140 -14.66 -11.44 -2.07
C ARG A 140 -16.05 -11.03 -2.54
N ARG A 141 -16.12 -10.01 -3.39
CA ARG A 141 -17.40 -9.56 -3.95
C ARG A 141 -18.02 -10.60 -4.89
N VAL A 142 -17.22 -11.17 -5.78
CA VAL A 142 -17.69 -12.22 -6.69
C VAL A 142 -18.15 -13.46 -5.91
N ARG A 143 -17.48 -13.84 -4.82
CA ARG A 143 -17.93 -14.90 -3.90
C ARG A 143 -19.32 -14.59 -3.34
N ASP A 144 -19.57 -13.36 -2.89
CA ASP A 144 -20.87 -12.98 -2.34
C ASP A 144 -21.97 -13.16 -3.40
N PHE A 145 -21.71 -12.83 -4.67
CA PHE A 145 -22.61 -13.11 -5.79
C PHE A 145 -22.80 -14.62 -6.01
N ALA A 146 -21.73 -15.42 -5.95
CA ALA A 146 -21.82 -16.87 -6.11
C ALA A 146 -22.66 -17.52 -5.02
N GLN A 147 -22.61 -17.02 -3.80
CA GLN A 147 -23.41 -17.53 -2.68
C GLN A 147 -24.89 -17.12 -2.79
N VAL A 148 -25.19 -15.90 -3.30
CA VAL A 148 -26.56 -15.39 -3.35
C VAL A 148 -27.30 -15.77 -4.64
N LYS A 149 -26.59 -15.77 -5.77
CA LYS A 149 -27.20 -15.99 -7.10
C LYS A 149 -26.82 -17.32 -7.75
N GLY A 150 -25.88 -18.06 -7.15
CA GLY A 150 -25.38 -19.35 -7.64
C GLY A 150 -25.48 -20.43 -6.59
N ASN A 151 -24.67 -21.46 -6.77
CA ASN A 151 -24.56 -22.62 -5.88
C ASN A 151 -23.36 -22.52 -4.90
N GLY A 152 -22.75 -21.35 -4.79
CA GLY A 152 -21.56 -21.11 -3.97
C GLY A 152 -20.23 -21.31 -4.72
N THR A 153 -20.28 -21.77 -5.99
CA THR A 153 -19.09 -21.86 -6.85
C THR A 153 -18.94 -20.60 -7.69
N ILE A 154 -17.74 -20.07 -7.75
CA ILE A 154 -17.44 -18.93 -8.63
C ILE A 154 -17.19 -19.46 -10.03
N THR A 155 -18.24 -19.42 -10.87
CA THR A 155 -18.13 -19.73 -12.31
C THR A 155 -17.77 -18.46 -13.10
N PHE A 156 -17.37 -18.64 -14.36
CA PHE A 156 -17.07 -17.53 -15.25
C PHE A 156 -18.28 -16.58 -15.41
N GLU A 157 -19.50 -17.13 -15.57
CA GLU A 157 -20.74 -16.35 -15.72
C GLU A 157 -21.04 -15.53 -14.47
N ILE A 158 -20.90 -16.13 -13.29
CA ILE A 158 -21.08 -15.44 -12.01
C ILE A 158 -20.05 -14.31 -11.87
N ALA A 159 -18.79 -14.55 -12.23
CA ALA A 159 -17.75 -13.53 -12.21
C ALA A 159 -18.11 -12.34 -13.13
N GLN A 160 -18.56 -12.62 -14.35
CA GLN A 160 -19.00 -11.57 -15.29
C GLN A 160 -20.19 -10.77 -14.76
N VAL A 161 -21.21 -11.46 -14.24
CA VAL A 161 -22.40 -10.81 -13.65
C VAL A 161 -22.02 -9.92 -12.48
N ALA A 162 -21.16 -10.43 -11.59
CA ALA A 162 -20.70 -9.69 -10.42
C ALA A 162 -19.88 -8.46 -10.81
N LEU A 163 -18.90 -8.60 -11.69
CA LEU A 163 -18.03 -7.52 -12.14
C LEU A 163 -18.83 -6.42 -12.88
N LYS A 164 -19.80 -6.81 -13.69
CA LYS A 164 -20.75 -5.88 -14.34
C LYS A 164 -21.61 -5.13 -13.31
N ALA A 165 -22.12 -5.84 -12.30
CA ALA A 165 -22.93 -5.22 -11.24
C ALA A 165 -22.11 -4.27 -10.35
N LEU A 166 -20.80 -4.46 -10.27
CA LEU A 166 -19.85 -3.59 -9.58
C LEU A 166 -19.37 -2.42 -10.46
N ASN A 167 -19.88 -2.29 -11.68
CA ASN A 167 -19.45 -1.30 -12.68
C ASN A 167 -17.93 -1.36 -12.99
N ILE A 168 -17.36 -2.56 -12.95
CA ILE A 168 -15.97 -2.80 -13.33
C ILE A 168 -15.94 -3.24 -14.79
N ASP A 169 -15.32 -2.44 -15.64
CA ASP A 169 -15.22 -2.72 -17.07
C ASP A 169 -14.17 -3.79 -17.43
N GLN A 170 -14.01 -4.07 -18.71
CA GLN A 170 -13.06 -5.07 -19.21
C GLN A 170 -11.59 -4.74 -18.91
N TYR A 171 -11.27 -3.49 -18.64
CA TYR A 171 -9.93 -3.00 -18.27
C TYR A 171 -9.71 -2.91 -16.77
N GLY A 172 -10.73 -3.23 -15.97
CA GLY A 172 -10.71 -3.11 -14.53
C GLY A 172 -10.96 -1.68 -14.01
N LEU A 173 -11.46 -0.81 -14.88
CA LEU A 173 -11.79 0.57 -14.51
C LEU A 173 -13.17 0.61 -13.83
N ASP A 174 -13.27 1.40 -12.77
CA ASP A 174 -14.52 1.62 -12.05
C ASP A 174 -15.30 2.82 -12.63
N GLU A 175 -16.44 3.13 -12.04
CA GLU A 175 -17.30 4.23 -12.48
C GLU A 175 -16.58 5.60 -12.42
N ILE A 176 -15.74 5.82 -11.40
CA ILE A 176 -15.00 7.08 -11.25
C ILE A 176 -13.91 7.19 -12.31
N ASP A 177 -13.17 6.11 -12.53
CA ASP A 177 -12.13 6.06 -13.57
C ASP A 177 -12.76 6.37 -14.94
N ASN A 178 -13.86 5.70 -15.27
CA ASN A 178 -14.56 5.92 -16.54
C ASN A 178 -15.12 7.35 -16.66
N LYS A 179 -15.65 7.92 -15.58
CA LYS A 179 -16.11 9.31 -15.56
C LYS A 179 -14.97 10.30 -15.80
N ILE A 180 -13.82 10.07 -15.21
CA ILE A 180 -12.61 10.91 -15.45
C ILE A 180 -12.20 10.81 -16.91
N LEU A 181 -12.09 9.61 -17.46
CA LEU A 181 -11.67 9.40 -18.84
C LEU A 181 -12.65 10.01 -19.84
N THR A 182 -13.94 9.77 -19.67
CA THR A 182 -14.98 10.37 -20.55
C THR A 182 -14.98 11.90 -20.44
N THR A 183 -14.79 12.45 -19.24
CA THR A 183 -14.66 13.91 -19.08
C THR A 183 -13.48 14.46 -19.85
N ILE A 184 -12.31 13.80 -19.80
CA ILE A 184 -11.13 14.20 -20.56
C ILE A 184 -11.40 14.11 -22.07
N ILE A 185 -12.04 13.06 -22.54
CA ILE A 185 -12.34 12.85 -23.96
C ILE A 185 -13.35 13.88 -24.44
N ASP A 186 -14.50 13.98 -23.78
CA ASP A 186 -15.63 14.73 -24.26
C ASP A 186 -15.47 16.24 -24.07
N LYS A 187 -14.97 16.67 -22.90
CA LYS A 187 -14.83 18.10 -22.58
C LYS A 187 -13.49 18.69 -23.00
N PHE A 188 -12.43 17.87 -23.03
CA PHE A 188 -11.07 18.36 -23.29
C PHE A 188 -10.43 17.72 -24.53
N ARG A 189 -11.21 17.01 -25.38
CA ARG A 189 -10.78 16.39 -26.65
C ARG A 189 -9.56 15.48 -26.50
N GLY A 190 -9.43 14.80 -25.37
CA GLY A 190 -8.29 13.92 -25.06
C GLY A 190 -6.97 14.65 -24.79
N GLY A 191 -6.99 15.98 -24.71
CA GLY A 191 -5.80 16.79 -24.48
C GLY A 191 -5.35 16.83 -23.02
N PRO A 192 -4.14 17.35 -22.74
CA PRO A 192 -3.67 17.50 -21.38
C PRO A 192 -4.56 18.47 -20.60
N VAL A 193 -4.95 18.06 -19.37
CA VAL A 193 -5.80 18.86 -18.49
C VAL A 193 -5.29 18.79 -17.04
N GLY A 194 -5.33 19.93 -16.36
CA GLY A 194 -4.89 20.01 -14.95
C GLY A 194 -5.85 19.29 -14.01
N VAL A 195 -5.31 18.72 -12.92
CA VAL A 195 -6.10 17.97 -11.92
C VAL A 195 -7.23 18.81 -11.33
N SER A 196 -6.96 20.08 -11.00
CA SER A 196 -7.97 21.01 -10.49
C SER A 196 -9.11 21.27 -11.48
N THR A 197 -8.78 21.32 -12.77
CA THR A 197 -9.78 21.51 -13.85
C THR A 197 -10.68 20.28 -14.00
N ILE A 198 -10.11 19.07 -13.90
CA ILE A 198 -10.91 17.81 -13.91
C ILE A 198 -11.82 17.74 -12.69
N ALA A 199 -11.30 18.13 -11.51
CA ALA A 199 -12.07 18.07 -10.27
C ALA A 199 -13.29 19.00 -10.25
N THR A 200 -13.32 20.05 -11.08
CA THR A 200 -14.43 21.00 -11.21
C THR A 200 -15.34 20.73 -12.41
N ALA A 201 -14.98 19.78 -13.28
CA ALA A 201 -15.67 19.48 -14.52
C ALA A 201 -16.75 18.39 -14.38
#